data_d978fba838984ef30964ac36ebdb7299
#
_entry.id   d978fba838984ef30964ac36ebdb7299
#
_cell.length_a   1.000
_cell.length_b   1.000
_cell.length_c   1.000
_cell.angle_alpha   90.00
_cell.angle_beta   90.00
_cell.angle_gamma   90.00
#
_symmetry.space_group_name_H-M   'P 1'
#
loop_
_entity.id
_entity.type
_entity.pdbx_description
1 polymer ?
#
loop_
_entity_poly.entity_id
_entity_poly.type
_entity_poly.pdbx_seq_one_letter_code
_entity_poly.pdbx_strand_id
1 'polypeptide(L)'
;MSETFDYQRIPDLPSSVYVAPLRKPAGLGEDWLEPVQRRYDAGEHRIWDDLFERQMQLMPGRACREFLHGLDRLELGRGGVPDFGAISEELRSLTGWSVVPVPMLIPDHVFYYHLANRRFPAGNFIRTREQFDYIQEPDVFHDVFGHVPLLTDPVFADYMAAYGRAGWKALRYNRLKALSALYWYTVEFGLILEDDEPRIYGAGILSGPTETVFSLEGRSPNRIHLNVDRVMRTDYTISDLQASYFVIESFRELFHMTEQRGFEPIYESIAPGFQYAKTAALDTDHVYHRGTQEYELRGGRGSGATPV
;
A
#
# COMPACT_ATOMS: atom_id res chain seq x y z
N MET A 1 8.93 30.51 -0.30
CA MET A 1 9.68 30.01 0.87
C MET A 1 8.78 28.97 1.50
N SER A 2 9.07 27.67 1.31
CA SER A 2 8.30 26.62 1.95
C SER A 2 8.63 26.66 3.45
N GLU A 3 7.65 26.98 4.28
CA GLU A 3 7.79 26.78 5.71
C GLU A 3 8.06 25.30 5.97
N THR A 4 9.24 25.00 6.47
CA THR A 4 9.59 23.66 6.94
C THR A 4 8.73 23.35 8.15
N PHE A 5 7.83 22.38 8.01
CA PHE A 5 6.99 21.90 9.09
C PHE A 5 7.86 21.36 10.24
N ASP A 6 7.64 21.84 11.46
CA ASP A 6 8.39 21.41 12.64
C ASP A 6 7.84 20.09 13.20
N TYR A 7 8.39 18.98 12.77
CA TYR A 7 7.97 17.63 13.18
C TYR A 7 8.19 17.34 14.69
N GLN A 8 8.99 18.15 15.40
CA GLN A 8 9.22 17.95 16.83
C GLN A 8 8.00 18.39 17.69
N ARG A 9 7.09 19.17 17.10
CA ARG A 9 5.86 19.61 17.76
C ARG A 9 4.69 18.66 17.62
N ILE A 10 4.89 17.50 16.99
CA ILE A 10 3.84 16.50 16.84
C ILE A 10 3.64 15.78 18.17
N PRO A 11 2.43 15.76 18.77
CA PRO A 11 2.19 15.05 20.01
C PRO A 11 2.34 13.54 19.83
N ASP A 12 2.81 12.85 20.88
CA ASP A 12 2.81 11.39 20.90
C ASP A 12 1.38 10.87 20.78
N LEU A 13 1.18 9.93 19.86
CA LEU A 13 -0.09 9.24 19.71
C LEU A 13 -0.17 8.09 20.71
N PRO A 14 -1.26 7.97 21.50
CA PRO A 14 -1.44 6.83 22.36
C PRO A 14 -1.51 5.55 21.54
N SER A 15 -0.89 4.48 22.05
CA SER A 15 -0.87 3.15 21.44
C SER A 15 -2.20 2.37 21.53
N SER A 16 -3.26 2.97 22.04
CA SER A 16 -4.56 2.31 22.15
C SER A 16 -5.36 2.39 20.85
N VAL A 17 -6.02 1.30 20.51
CA VAL A 17 -6.85 1.10 19.30
C VAL A 17 -8.01 2.12 19.15
N TYR A 18 -8.42 2.75 20.25
CA TYR A 18 -9.40 3.83 20.26
C TYR A 18 -8.72 5.17 20.52
N VAL A 19 -8.19 5.76 19.47
CA VAL A 19 -7.74 7.15 19.54
C VAL A 19 -8.90 8.05 19.16
N ALA A 20 -9.25 9.01 20.03
CA ALA A 20 -10.10 10.11 19.64
C ALA A 20 -9.53 10.75 18.35
N PRO A 21 -10.37 11.23 17.42
CA PRO A 21 -9.89 11.81 16.18
C PRO A 21 -8.81 12.84 16.48
N LEU A 22 -7.63 12.64 15.88
CA LEU A 22 -6.54 13.61 16.02
C LEU A 22 -7.06 14.97 15.59
N ARG A 23 -6.92 15.96 16.46
CA ARG A 23 -7.18 17.33 16.05
C ARG A 23 -6.15 17.72 15.00
N LYS A 24 -6.60 18.45 13.97
CA LYS A 24 -5.72 19.07 12.98
C LYS A 24 -4.54 19.72 13.72
N PRO A 25 -3.29 19.36 13.41
CA PRO A 25 -2.15 20.00 14.05
C PRO A 25 -2.16 21.50 13.80
N ALA A 26 -1.82 22.30 14.82
CA ALA A 26 -1.72 23.74 14.68
C ALA A 26 -0.64 24.08 13.64
N GLY A 27 -0.94 24.98 12.70
CA GLY A 27 -0.02 25.42 11.65
C GLY A 27 -0.22 24.76 10.28
N LEU A 28 -1.11 23.77 10.16
CA LEU A 28 -1.54 23.28 8.84
C LEU A 28 -2.66 24.19 8.32
N GLY A 29 -2.49 24.74 7.10
CA GLY A 29 -3.42 25.69 6.47
C GLY A 29 -4.86 25.18 6.35
N GLU A 30 -5.79 26.03 6.01
CA GLU A 30 -7.21 25.66 5.79
C GLU A 30 -7.38 24.77 4.56
N ASP A 31 -6.43 24.81 3.61
CA ASP A 31 -6.32 23.96 2.41
C ASP A 31 -6.08 22.47 2.71
N TRP A 32 -6.11 22.10 3.95
CA TRP A 32 -5.90 20.78 4.43
C TRP A 32 -7.08 19.88 4.14
N LEU A 33 -7.27 19.62 2.85
CA LEU A 33 -8.18 18.68 2.26
C LEU A 33 -9.66 18.85 2.69
N GLU A 34 -10.31 19.85 2.16
CA GLU A 34 -11.73 19.71 1.86
C GLU A 34 -11.87 18.62 0.80
N PRO A 35 -12.56 17.51 1.08
CA PRO A 35 -12.72 16.45 0.08
C PRO A 35 -13.49 16.99 -1.12
N VAL A 36 -12.79 17.22 -2.21
CA VAL A 36 -13.43 17.64 -3.46
C VAL A 36 -13.89 16.38 -4.19
N GLN A 37 -15.16 16.05 -4.05
CA GLN A 37 -15.75 14.97 -4.83
C GLN A 37 -15.80 15.40 -6.30
N ARG A 38 -14.99 14.77 -7.14
CA ARG A 38 -15.00 14.98 -8.58
C ARG A 38 -16.16 14.21 -9.22
N ARG A 39 -16.74 14.80 -10.27
CA ARG A 39 -17.64 14.06 -11.17
C ARG A 39 -16.80 13.48 -12.32
N TYR A 40 -17.03 12.22 -12.62
CA TYR A 40 -16.40 11.53 -13.74
C TYR A 40 -17.31 11.56 -14.97
N ASP A 41 -16.73 11.69 -16.15
CA ASP A 41 -17.48 11.58 -17.39
C ASP A 41 -17.68 10.13 -17.83
N ALA A 42 -18.49 9.91 -18.87
CA ALA A 42 -18.79 8.58 -19.38
C ALA A 42 -17.55 7.84 -19.94
N GLY A 43 -16.53 8.56 -20.39
CA GLY A 43 -15.26 7.98 -20.84
C GLY A 43 -14.42 7.47 -19.69
N GLU A 44 -14.36 8.24 -18.61
CA GLU A 44 -13.68 7.90 -17.38
C GLU A 44 -14.32 6.69 -16.69
N HIS A 45 -15.64 6.63 -16.62
CA HIS A 45 -16.36 5.45 -16.12
C HIS A 45 -16.06 4.20 -16.93
N ARG A 46 -15.98 4.29 -18.27
CA ARG A 46 -15.59 3.15 -19.12
C ARG A 46 -14.16 2.68 -18.89
N ILE A 47 -13.23 3.59 -18.60
CA ILE A 47 -11.85 3.20 -18.26
C ILE A 47 -11.84 2.36 -16.98
N TRP A 48 -12.59 2.76 -15.96
CA TRP A 48 -12.75 1.96 -14.73
C TRP A 48 -13.28 0.55 -15.05
N ASP A 49 -14.37 0.46 -15.80
CA ASP A 49 -15.01 -0.82 -16.14
C ASP A 49 -14.04 -1.77 -16.86
N ASP A 50 -13.27 -1.24 -17.81
CA ASP A 50 -12.32 -2.05 -18.58
C ASP A 50 -11.10 -2.47 -17.73
N LEU A 51 -10.61 -1.61 -16.83
CA LEU A 51 -9.57 -1.95 -15.87
C LEU A 51 -10.06 -3.02 -14.89
N PHE A 52 -11.26 -2.86 -14.36
CA PHE A 52 -11.88 -3.82 -13.45
C PHE A 52 -12.05 -5.20 -14.12
N GLU A 53 -12.63 -5.24 -15.31
CA GLU A 53 -12.80 -6.48 -16.06
C GLU A 53 -11.48 -7.19 -16.33
N ARG A 54 -10.45 -6.44 -16.76
CA ARG A 54 -9.10 -6.99 -16.98
C ARG A 54 -8.52 -7.61 -15.72
N GLN A 55 -8.56 -6.88 -14.60
CA GLN A 55 -7.98 -7.38 -13.35
C GLN A 55 -8.76 -8.58 -12.81
N MET A 56 -10.08 -8.59 -12.87
CA MET A 56 -10.88 -9.72 -12.42
C MET A 56 -10.64 -11.02 -13.20
N GLN A 57 -10.13 -10.94 -14.42
CA GLN A 57 -9.67 -12.14 -15.16
C GLN A 57 -8.37 -12.72 -14.58
N LEU A 58 -7.57 -11.91 -13.88
CA LEU A 58 -6.29 -12.31 -13.29
C LEU A 58 -6.41 -12.73 -11.82
N MET A 59 -7.45 -12.29 -11.10
CA MET A 59 -7.57 -12.50 -9.65
C MET A 59 -7.79 -13.95 -9.22
N PRO A 60 -8.56 -14.82 -9.93
CA PRO A 60 -8.81 -16.18 -9.47
C PRO A 60 -7.52 -16.96 -9.22
N GLY A 61 -7.38 -17.51 -8.01
CA GLY A 61 -6.20 -18.27 -7.58
C GLY A 61 -4.95 -17.42 -7.30
N ARG A 62 -5.01 -16.09 -7.48
CA ARG A 62 -3.89 -15.18 -7.21
C ARG A 62 -4.14 -14.21 -6.06
N ALA A 63 -5.28 -13.55 -6.02
CA ALA A 63 -5.63 -12.65 -4.94
C ALA A 63 -6.00 -13.41 -3.65
N CYS A 64 -5.71 -12.82 -2.49
CA CYS A 64 -6.10 -13.37 -1.20
C CYS A 64 -7.62 -13.32 -0.99
N ARG A 65 -8.11 -14.18 -0.11
CA ARG A 65 -9.55 -14.31 0.19
C ARG A 65 -10.14 -13.02 0.75
N GLU A 66 -9.42 -12.37 1.63
CA GLU A 66 -9.88 -11.13 2.28
C GLU A 66 -10.07 -10.01 1.27
N PHE A 67 -9.20 -9.91 0.26
CA PHE A 67 -9.36 -8.95 -0.82
C PHE A 67 -10.61 -9.24 -1.67
N LEU A 68 -10.81 -10.49 -2.07
CA LEU A 68 -11.97 -10.88 -2.86
C LEU A 68 -13.29 -10.69 -2.08
N HIS A 69 -13.30 -11.02 -0.79
CA HIS A 69 -14.44 -10.76 0.09
C HIS A 69 -14.70 -9.25 0.23
N GLY A 70 -13.63 -8.44 0.31
CA GLY A 70 -13.75 -7.00 0.37
C GLY A 70 -14.34 -6.37 -0.87
N LEU A 71 -13.96 -6.86 -2.07
CA LEU A 71 -14.57 -6.44 -3.32
C LEU A 71 -16.08 -6.72 -3.34
N ASP A 72 -16.47 -7.94 -2.96
CA ASP A 72 -17.86 -8.36 -2.90
C ASP A 72 -18.65 -7.54 -1.85
N ARG A 73 -18.07 -7.36 -0.67
CA ARG A 73 -18.68 -6.63 0.44
C ARG A 73 -18.95 -5.15 0.12
N LEU A 74 -18.05 -4.51 -0.63
CA LEU A 74 -18.18 -3.12 -1.06
C LEU A 74 -18.95 -2.99 -2.38
N GLU A 75 -19.44 -4.09 -2.94
CA GLU A 75 -20.11 -4.13 -4.24
C GLU A 75 -19.26 -3.46 -5.35
N LEU A 76 -17.94 -3.55 -5.23
CA LEU A 76 -17.04 -2.99 -6.25
C LEU A 76 -17.10 -3.83 -7.51
N GLY A 77 -17.42 -3.19 -8.62
CA GLY A 77 -17.68 -3.88 -9.88
C GLY A 77 -17.63 -2.95 -11.08
N ARG A 78 -18.28 -3.42 -12.15
CA ARG A 78 -18.57 -2.59 -13.32
C ARG A 78 -19.73 -1.64 -12.98
N GLY A 79 -19.73 -0.50 -13.61
CA GLY A 79 -20.73 0.57 -13.39
C GLY A 79 -20.05 1.92 -13.21
N GLY A 80 -18.75 1.97 -13.53
CA GLY A 80 -17.91 3.15 -13.46
C GLY A 80 -17.22 3.33 -12.12
N VAL A 81 -16.51 4.45 -12.00
CA VAL A 81 -15.83 4.83 -10.75
C VAL A 81 -16.84 4.88 -9.62
N PRO A 82 -16.62 4.14 -8.52
CA PRO A 82 -17.59 4.01 -7.45
C PRO A 82 -17.78 5.32 -6.66
N ASP A 83 -18.93 5.44 -5.99
CA ASP A 83 -19.22 6.55 -5.09
C ASP A 83 -18.48 6.39 -3.76
N PHE A 84 -17.63 7.36 -3.42
CA PHE A 84 -16.81 7.32 -2.20
C PHE A 84 -17.67 7.46 -0.92
N GLY A 85 -18.84 8.09 -1.03
CA GLY A 85 -19.79 8.19 0.06
C GLY A 85 -20.36 6.83 0.44
N ALA A 86 -20.84 6.07 -0.56
CA ALA A 86 -21.37 4.72 -0.38
C ALA A 86 -20.30 3.75 0.17
N ILE A 87 -19.09 3.74 -0.40
CA ILE A 87 -17.97 2.96 0.12
C ILE A 87 -17.67 3.32 1.59
N SER A 88 -17.64 4.62 1.89
CA SER A 88 -17.33 5.10 3.25
C SER A 88 -18.42 4.75 4.26
N GLU A 89 -19.69 4.70 3.86
CA GLU A 89 -20.79 4.27 4.72
C GLU A 89 -20.62 2.81 5.12
N GLU A 90 -20.35 1.93 4.16
CA GLU A 90 -20.11 0.51 4.42
C GLU A 90 -18.85 0.28 5.26
N LEU A 91 -17.72 0.91 4.92
CA LEU A 91 -16.48 0.80 5.70
C LEU A 91 -16.63 1.28 7.14
N ARG A 92 -17.39 2.36 7.38
CA ARG A 92 -17.66 2.84 8.75
C ARG A 92 -18.41 1.80 9.57
N SER A 93 -19.36 1.09 8.95
CA SER A 93 -20.12 0.04 9.62
C SER A 93 -19.27 -1.17 9.99
N LEU A 94 -18.29 -1.52 9.16
CA LEU A 94 -17.44 -2.70 9.31
C LEU A 94 -16.23 -2.46 10.23
N THR A 95 -15.48 -1.41 9.94
CA THR A 95 -14.14 -1.19 10.54
C THR A 95 -13.90 0.25 11.02
N GLY A 96 -14.88 1.13 10.84
CA GLY A 96 -14.76 2.54 11.19
C GLY A 96 -13.97 3.38 10.18
N TRP A 97 -13.60 2.80 9.02
CA TRP A 97 -12.85 3.50 7.98
C TRP A 97 -13.75 4.33 7.05
N SER A 98 -13.12 5.25 6.34
CA SER A 98 -13.73 5.99 5.24
C SER A 98 -12.69 6.33 4.18
N VAL A 99 -13.13 6.57 2.95
CA VAL A 99 -12.30 7.04 1.84
C VAL A 99 -12.42 8.55 1.73
N VAL A 100 -11.29 9.23 1.54
CA VAL A 100 -11.22 10.69 1.39
C VAL A 100 -10.65 11.01 0.02
N PRO A 101 -11.41 11.63 -0.90
CA PRO A 101 -10.90 11.99 -2.21
C PRO A 101 -9.83 13.07 -2.09
N VAL A 102 -8.68 12.85 -2.74
CA VAL A 102 -7.59 13.81 -2.83
C VAL A 102 -7.25 14.10 -4.28
N PRO A 103 -6.84 15.34 -4.64
CA PRO A 103 -6.65 15.70 -6.04
C PRO A 103 -5.38 15.09 -6.67
N MET A 104 -4.37 14.79 -5.85
CA MET A 104 -3.06 14.25 -6.24
C MET A 104 -2.31 13.74 -5.00
N LEU A 105 -1.02 13.41 -5.16
CA LEU A 105 -0.17 13.05 -4.03
C LEU A 105 -0.19 14.13 -2.95
N ILE A 106 -0.39 13.69 -1.72
CA ILE A 106 -0.46 14.55 -0.54
C ILE A 106 0.82 14.43 0.29
N PRO A 107 1.20 15.46 1.08
CA PRO A 107 2.36 15.38 1.95
C PRO A 107 2.29 14.21 2.93
N ASP A 108 3.43 13.58 3.22
CA ASP A 108 3.52 12.39 4.08
C ASP A 108 2.81 12.56 5.43
N HIS A 109 3.00 13.70 6.10
CA HIS A 109 2.37 13.95 7.39
C HIS A 109 0.83 14.00 7.30
N VAL A 110 0.28 14.46 6.18
CA VAL A 110 -1.17 14.48 5.91
C VAL A 110 -1.65 13.06 5.67
N PHE A 111 -0.91 12.28 4.88
CA PHE A 111 -1.20 10.87 4.62
C PHE A 111 -1.27 10.06 5.93
N TYR A 112 -0.23 10.14 6.75
CA TYR A 112 -0.20 9.42 8.03
C TYR A 112 -1.28 9.90 9.01
N TYR A 113 -1.61 11.19 9.02
CA TYR A 113 -2.72 11.69 9.80
C TYR A 113 -4.05 11.04 9.40
N HIS A 114 -4.31 10.96 8.12
CA HIS A 114 -5.53 10.31 7.63
C HIS A 114 -5.56 8.83 8.02
N LEU A 115 -4.50 8.08 7.77
CA LEU A 115 -4.45 6.66 8.14
C LEU A 115 -4.66 6.45 9.65
N ALA A 116 -3.99 7.23 10.49
CA ALA A 116 -4.15 7.17 11.96
C ALA A 116 -5.58 7.43 12.43
N ASN A 117 -6.38 8.15 11.63
CA ASN A 117 -7.78 8.45 11.88
C ASN A 117 -8.77 7.58 11.08
N ARG A 118 -8.33 6.44 10.59
CA ARG A 118 -9.13 5.51 9.77
C ARG A 118 -9.74 6.17 8.54
N ARG A 119 -8.97 7.00 7.87
CA ARG A 119 -9.33 7.61 6.60
C ARG A 119 -8.30 7.23 5.55
N PHE A 120 -8.73 6.68 4.45
CA PHE A 120 -7.85 6.35 3.34
C PHE A 120 -7.91 7.46 2.30
N PRO A 121 -6.83 8.24 2.09
CA PRO A 121 -6.76 9.21 1.00
C PRO A 121 -6.68 8.49 -0.33
N ALA A 122 -7.64 8.71 -1.22
CA ALA A 122 -7.66 8.12 -2.55
C ALA A 122 -7.66 9.21 -3.61
N GLY A 123 -6.80 9.06 -4.62
CA GLY A 123 -6.76 9.95 -5.77
C GLY A 123 -8.13 10.05 -6.45
N ASN A 124 -8.52 11.26 -6.82
CA ASN A 124 -9.82 11.49 -7.44
C ASN A 124 -9.74 11.63 -8.99
N PHE A 125 -8.62 11.25 -9.61
CA PHE A 125 -8.48 11.19 -11.05
C PHE A 125 -8.36 9.73 -11.52
N ILE A 126 -8.68 9.46 -12.76
CA ILE A 126 -8.45 8.16 -13.40
C ILE A 126 -7.50 8.34 -14.57
N ARG A 127 -6.66 7.33 -14.80
CA ARG A 127 -5.71 7.29 -15.93
C ARG A 127 -6.40 7.44 -17.27
N THR A 128 -5.66 7.92 -18.27
CA THR A 128 -6.15 7.98 -19.65
C THR A 128 -6.04 6.62 -20.35
N ARG A 129 -6.61 6.52 -21.56
CA ARG A 129 -6.47 5.31 -22.41
C ARG A 129 -5.02 5.02 -22.79
N GLU A 130 -4.22 6.05 -23.00
CA GLU A 130 -2.79 5.93 -23.33
C GLU A 130 -1.99 5.37 -22.12
N GLN A 131 -2.47 5.62 -20.90
CA GLN A 131 -1.88 5.16 -19.65
C GLN A 131 -2.51 3.84 -19.15
N PHE A 132 -3.36 3.19 -19.96
CA PHE A 132 -4.17 2.04 -19.53
C PHE A 132 -3.35 0.90 -18.94
N ASP A 133 -2.19 0.60 -19.54
CA ASP A 133 -1.33 -0.50 -19.09
C ASP A 133 -0.37 -0.10 -17.97
N TYR A 134 -0.02 1.17 -17.89
CA TYR A 134 0.90 1.67 -16.87
C TYR A 134 0.66 3.15 -16.58
N ILE A 135 0.57 3.47 -15.31
CA ILE A 135 0.57 4.83 -14.77
C ILE A 135 1.55 4.90 -13.62
N GLN A 136 2.33 5.97 -13.56
CA GLN A 136 3.33 6.16 -12.51
C GLN A 136 2.71 6.69 -11.21
N GLU A 137 1.76 7.62 -11.33
CA GLU A 137 1.04 8.17 -10.17
C GLU A 137 -0.17 7.30 -9.86
N PRO A 138 -0.45 6.99 -8.55
CA PRO A 138 -1.62 6.24 -8.17
C PRO A 138 -2.90 7.01 -8.56
N ASP A 139 -3.77 6.38 -9.30
CA ASP A 139 -5.07 6.89 -9.70
C ASP A 139 -6.20 6.25 -8.88
N VAL A 140 -7.43 6.70 -9.08
CA VAL A 140 -8.58 6.16 -8.34
C VAL A 140 -8.76 4.65 -8.49
N PHE A 141 -8.34 4.07 -9.63
CA PHE A 141 -8.41 2.62 -9.80
C PHE A 141 -7.41 1.91 -8.90
N HIS A 142 -6.16 2.37 -8.87
CA HIS A 142 -5.16 1.84 -7.95
C HIS A 142 -5.61 1.98 -6.49
N ASP A 143 -6.02 3.18 -6.10
CA ASP A 143 -6.34 3.47 -4.71
C ASP A 143 -7.61 2.74 -4.24
N VAL A 144 -8.69 2.79 -5.02
CA VAL A 144 -9.97 2.22 -4.59
C VAL A 144 -10.06 0.72 -4.87
N PHE A 145 -9.63 0.25 -6.04
CA PHE A 145 -9.63 -1.18 -6.34
C PHE A 145 -8.55 -1.92 -5.54
N GLY A 146 -7.33 -1.37 -5.48
CA GLY A 146 -6.19 -2.06 -4.89
C GLY A 146 -6.18 -2.06 -3.35
N HIS A 147 -6.43 -0.90 -2.72
CA HIS A 147 -6.28 -0.76 -1.27
C HIS A 147 -7.59 -0.94 -0.49
N VAL A 148 -8.68 -0.35 -0.97
CA VAL A 148 -9.90 -0.19 -0.16
C VAL A 148 -10.58 -1.51 0.22
N PRO A 149 -10.61 -2.57 -0.61
CA PRO A 149 -11.24 -3.83 -0.25
C PRO A 149 -10.70 -4.45 1.04
N LEU A 150 -9.39 -4.39 1.26
CA LEU A 150 -8.77 -4.94 2.48
C LEU A 150 -9.13 -4.16 3.75
N LEU A 151 -9.57 -2.92 3.64
CA LEU A 151 -10.05 -2.15 4.80
C LEU A 151 -11.37 -2.68 5.38
N THR A 152 -12.02 -3.63 4.72
CA THR A 152 -13.16 -4.37 5.25
C THR A 152 -12.75 -5.44 6.27
N ASP A 153 -11.50 -5.94 6.19
CA ASP A 153 -10.94 -6.87 7.19
C ASP A 153 -10.52 -6.11 8.46
N PRO A 154 -11.06 -6.46 9.64
CA PRO A 154 -10.77 -5.72 10.87
C PRO A 154 -9.29 -5.72 11.27
N VAL A 155 -8.57 -6.81 11.01
CA VAL A 155 -7.16 -6.94 11.41
C VAL A 155 -6.27 -6.08 10.51
N PHE A 156 -6.50 -6.12 9.19
CA PHE A 156 -5.79 -5.26 8.26
C PHE A 156 -6.13 -3.77 8.47
N ALA A 157 -7.39 -3.46 8.75
CA ALA A 157 -7.84 -2.12 9.08
C ALA A 157 -7.16 -1.56 10.34
N ASP A 158 -7.00 -2.38 11.37
CA ASP A 158 -6.27 -2.02 12.60
C ASP A 158 -4.77 -1.83 12.32
N TYR A 159 -4.15 -2.71 11.50
CA TYR A 159 -2.78 -2.55 11.03
C TYR A 159 -2.57 -1.22 10.32
N MET A 160 -3.44 -0.85 9.39
CA MET A 160 -3.33 0.39 8.65
C MET A 160 -3.43 1.63 9.55
N ALA A 161 -4.30 1.61 10.57
CA ALA A 161 -4.38 2.68 11.55
C ALA A 161 -3.12 2.75 12.44
N ALA A 162 -2.59 1.60 12.85
CA ALA A 162 -1.32 1.51 13.58
C ALA A 162 -0.15 2.02 12.75
N TYR A 163 -0.11 1.67 11.46
CA TYR A 163 0.89 2.18 10.51
C TYR A 163 0.83 3.72 10.39
N GLY A 164 -0.37 4.30 10.32
CA GLY A 164 -0.55 5.76 10.34
C GLY A 164 0.06 6.40 11.59
N ARG A 165 -0.16 5.82 12.78
CA ARG A 165 0.49 6.27 14.03
C ARG A 165 2.01 6.13 14.00
N ALA A 166 2.50 5.04 13.43
CA ALA A 166 3.94 4.80 13.26
C ALA A 166 4.59 5.84 12.35
N GLY A 167 3.88 6.33 11.33
CA GLY A 167 4.34 7.39 10.44
C GLY A 167 4.70 8.69 11.16
N TRP A 168 3.86 9.09 12.12
CA TRP A 168 4.15 10.25 12.95
C TRP A 168 5.43 10.10 13.77
N LYS A 169 5.66 8.90 14.33
CA LYS A 169 6.90 8.61 15.03
C LYS A 169 8.10 8.60 14.09
N ALA A 170 7.97 7.99 12.91
CA ALA A 170 9.03 7.95 11.90
C ALA A 170 9.49 9.34 11.46
N LEU A 171 8.56 10.28 11.32
CA LEU A 171 8.87 11.68 11.02
C LEU A 171 9.76 12.30 12.12
N ARG A 172 9.43 12.07 13.40
CA ARG A 172 10.22 12.58 14.55
C ARG A 172 11.65 12.00 14.61
N TYR A 173 11.79 10.71 14.27
CA TYR A 173 13.08 10.02 14.25
C TYR A 173 13.87 10.24 12.95
N ASN A 174 13.32 10.96 11.97
CA ASN A 174 13.89 11.06 10.62
C ASN A 174 14.16 9.69 9.98
N ARG A 175 13.15 8.79 10.07
CA ARG A 175 13.21 7.41 9.59
C ARG A 175 12.06 7.06 8.63
N LEU A 176 11.48 8.08 8.03
CA LEU A 176 10.35 7.91 7.13
C LEU A 176 10.67 6.96 5.97
N LYS A 177 11.88 7.07 5.38
CA LYS A 177 12.31 6.20 4.29
C LYS A 177 12.29 4.71 4.67
N ALA A 178 12.66 4.38 5.91
CA ALA A 178 12.62 3.01 6.41
C ALA A 178 11.16 2.52 6.60
N LEU A 179 10.29 3.38 7.14
CA LEU A 179 8.88 3.04 7.26
C LEU A 179 8.19 2.93 5.90
N SER A 180 8.55 3.77 4.93
CA SER A 180 8.05 3.69 3.56
C SER A 180 8.45 2.36 2.88
N ALA A 181 9.63 1.81 3.18
CA ALA A 181 10.01 0.49 2.69
C ALA A 181 9.09 -0.62 3.25
N LEU A 182 8.67 -0.51 4.52
CA LEU A 182 7.69 -1.44 5.08
C LEU A 182 6.35 -1.34 4.36
N TYR A 183 5.83 -0.12 4.11
CA TYR A 183 4.60 0.07 3.34
C TYR A 183 4.72 -0.53 1.94
N TRP A 184 5.84 -0.24 1.28
CA TRP A 184 6.12 -0.74 -0.06
C TRP A 184 6.07 -2.26 -0.15
N TYR A 185 6.78 -2.94 0.73
CA TYR A 185 6.87 -4.40 0.71
C TYR A 185 5.69 -5.13 1.40
N THR A 186 4.75 -4.39 1.97
CA THR A 186 3.53 -4.96 2.56
C THR A 186 2.28 -4.46 1.85
N VAL A 187 1.85 -3.24 2.12
CA VAL A 187 0.57 -2.69 1.62
C VAL A 187 0.55 -2.57 0.10
N GLU A 188 1.71 -2.25 -0.52
CA GLU A 188 1.80 -2.11 -1.98
C GLU A 188 2.14 -3.43 -2.69
N PHE A 189 3.16 -4.17 -2.22
CA PHE A 189 3.70 -5.33 -2.93
C PHE A 189 3.80 -6.57 -2.05
N GLY A 190 2.92 -6.70 -1.06
CA GLY A 190 2.92 -7.83 -0.14
C GLY A 190 2.22 -9.07 -0.68
N LEU A 191 2.75 -10.24 -0.25
CA LEU A 191 2.15 -11.55 -0.44
C LEU A 191 1.78 -12.15 0.92
N ILE A 192 0.76 -13.01 0.94
CA ILE A 192 0.28 -13.73 2.13
C ILE A 192 0.15 -15.21 1.83
N LEU A 193 0.41 -16.08 2.80
CA LEU A 193 0.19 -17.52 2.64
C LEU A 193 -1.29 -17.87 2.85
N GLU A 194 -1.82 -18.62 1.90
CA GLU A 194 -3.11 -19.31 2.00
C GLU A 194 -2.93 -20.75 1.55
N ASP A 195 -3.24 -21.68 2.43
CA ASP A 195 -3.11 -23.13 2.16
C ASP A 195 -1.69 -23.48 1.65
N ASP A 196 -0.66 -22.90 2.31
CA ASP A 196 0.77 -23.03 2.00
C ASP A 196 1.21 -22.43 0.64
N GLU A 197 0.34 -21.72 -0.04
CA GLU A 197 0.62 -21.06 -1.32
C GLU A 197 0.57 -19.53 -1.17
N PRO A 198 1.50 -18.79 -1.78
CA PRO A 198 1.45 -17.33 -1.74
C PRO A 198 0.26 -16.79 -2.56
N ARG A 199 -0.44 -15.82 -1.97
CA ARG A 199 -1.50 -15.02 -2.59
C ARG A 199 -1.17 -13.55 -2.48
N ILE A 200 -1.78 -12.75 -3.33
CA ILE A 200 -1.54 -11.31 -3.43
C ILE A 200 -2.49 -10.55 -2.50
N TYR A 201 -1.93 -9.67 -1.68
CA TYR A 201 -2.70 -8.65 -0.97
C TYR A 201 -2.22 -7.23 -1.25
N GLY A 202 -1.02 -7.07 -1.82
CA GLY A 202 -0.44 -5.75 -2.12
C GLY A 202 -1.18 -5.03 -3.25
N ALA A 203 -1.59 -3.78 -3.01
CA ALA A 203 -2.42 -3.00 -3.92
C ALA A 203 -1.73 -2.71 -5.26
N GLY A 204 -0.41 -2.46 -5.24
CA GLY A 204 0.38 -2.25 -6.45
C GLY A 204 0.41 -3.48 -7.34
N ILE A 205 0.37 -4.68 -6.74
CA ILE A 205 0.26 -5.93 -7.50
C ILE A 205 -1.18 -6.11 -8.01
N LEU A 206 -2.19 -5.96 -7.12
CA LEU A 206 -3.60 -6.19 -7.44
C LEU A 206 -4.12 -5.28 -8.57
N SER A 207 -3.62 -4.04 -8.65
CA SER A 207 -4.04 -3.06 -9.65
C SER A 207 -3.21 -3.07 -10.95
N GLY A 208 -2.09 -3.84 -10.98
CA GLY A 208 -1.15 -3.90 -12.10
C GLY A 208 -1.14 -5.26 -12.80
N PRO A 209 -1.56 -5.37 -14.08
CA PRO A 209 -1.74 -6.68 -14.72
C PRO A 209 -0.44 -7.48 -14.85
N THR A 210 0.67 -6.82 -15.16
CA THR A 210 1.98 -7.48 -15.30
C THR A 210 2.51 -7.96 -13.95
N GLU A 211 2.42 -7.11 -12.92
CA GLU A 211 2.89 -7.43 -11.57
C GLU A 211 2.08 -8.58 -10.96
N THR A 212 0.76 -8.63 -11.22
CA THR A 212 -0.13 -9.72 -10.76
C THR A 212 0.40 -11.10 -11.16
N VAL A 213 0.86 -11.24 -12.39
CA VAL A 213 1.42 -12.51 -12.88
C VAL A 213 2.86 -12.69 -12.41
N PHE A 214 3.68 -11.66 -12.57
CA PHE A 214 5.10 -11.72 -12.28
C PHE A 214 5.42 -12.01 -10.81
N SER A 215 4.65 -11.46 -9.88
CA SER A 215 4.86 -11.65 -8.45
C SER A 215 4.75 -13.10 -8.00
N LEU A 216 3.87 -13.89 -8.62
CA LEU A 216 3.64 -15.29 -8.25
C LEU A 216 4.34 -16.29 -9.19
N GLU A 217 4.34 -16.02 -10.49
CA GLU A 217 4.76 -16.98 -11.52
C GLU A 217 6.16 -16.69 -12.07
N GLY A 218 6.64 -15.44 -11.92
CA GLY A 218 7.96 -15.03 -12.38
C GLY A 218 9.08 -15.81 -11.70
N ARG A 219 10.06 -16.26 -12.49
CA ARG A 219 11.26 -16.95 -11.98
C ARG A 219 12.31 -15.99 -11.46
N SER A 220 12.20 -14.71 -11.84
CA SER A 220 13.21 -13.69 -11.53
C SER A 220 13.18 -13.20 -10.08
N PRO A 221 12.03 -12.84 -9.48
CA PRO A 221 12.01 -12.24 -8.16
C PRO A 221 12.20 -13.26 -7.03
N ASN A 222 12.79 -12.83 -5.92
CA ASN A 222 12.76 -13.59 -4.68
C ASN A 222 11.36 -13.55 -4.04
N ARG A 223 10.99 -14.61 -3.30
CA ARG A 223 9.86 -14.60 -2.35
C ARG A 223 10.38 -15.01 -0.98
N ILE A 224 10.31 -14.10 -0.03
CA ILE A 224 11.00 -14.19 1.25
C ILE A 224 9.98 -13.96 2.36
N HIS A 225 10.03 -14.73 3.44
CA HIS A 225 9.21 -14.48 4.63
C HIS A 225 9.47 -13.08 5.17
N LEU A 226 8.40 -12.37 5.54
CA LEU A 226 8.50 -11.01 6.03
C LEU A 226 9.26 -10.97 7.37
N ASN A 227 10.27 -10.14 7.44
CA ASN A 227 10.89 -9.68 8.68
C ASN A 227 10.93 -8.16 8.65
N VAL A 228 10.24 -7.52 9.60
CA VAL A 228 10.06 -6.05 9.62
C VAL A 228 11.41 -5.33 9.66
N ASP A 229 12.34 -5.78 10.50
CA ASP A 229 13.69 -5.20 10.64
C ASP A 229 14.48 -5.30 9.32
N ARG A 230 14.38 -6.45 8.65
CA ARG A 230 14.98 -6.73 7.35
C ARG A 230 14.41 -5.82 6.26
N VAL A 231 13.08 -5.73 6.19
CA VAL A 231 12.37 -4.96 5.18
C VAL A 231 12.63 -3.47 5.30
N MET A 232 12.58 -2.92 6.52
CA MET A 232 12.82 -1.49 6.76
C MET A 232 14.24 -1.03 6.40
N ARG A 233 15.17 -1.97 6.16
CA ARG A 233 16.56 -1.74 5.73
C ARG A 233 16.80 -2.05 4.26
N THR A 234 15.76 -2.49 3.53
CA THR A 234 15.86 -2.93 2.13
C THR A 234 15.49 -1.82 1.18
N ASP A 235 16.33 -1.61 0.18
CA ASP A 235 16.05 -0.71 -0.93
C ASP A 235 14.90 -1.25 -1.79
N TYR A 236 14.16 -0.37 -2.48
CA TYR A 236 13.06 -0.73 -3.36
C TYR A 236 13.04 0.16 -4.61
N THR A 237 12.31 -0.28 -5.63
CA THR A 237 12.12 0.48 -6.87
C THR A 237 10.65 0.81 -7.07
N ILE A 238 10.35 2.04 -7.48
CA ILE A 238 8.99 2.53 -7.69
C ILE A 238 8.56 2.52 -9.16
N SER A 239 9.50 2.36 -10.09
CA SER A 239 9.27 2.53 -11.53
C SER A 239 9.35 1.22 -12.32
N ASP A 240 9.53 0.09 -11.64
CA ASP A 240 9.72 -1.22 -12.28
C ASP A 240 9.13 -2.35 -11.44
N LEU A 241 9.10 -3.57 -12.00
CA LEU A 241 8.71 -4.79 -11.29
C LEU A 241 9.62 -5.05 -10.10
N GLN A 242 9.09 -5.64 -9.03
CA GLN A 242 9.87 -5.86 -7.83
C GLN A 242 10.85 -7.02 -7.96
N ALA A 243 12.10 -6.82 -7.52
CA ALA A 243 13.14 -7.86 -7.48
C ALA A 243 12.94 -8.86 -6.33
N SER A 244 12.20 -8.47 -5.30
CA SER A 244 11.84 -9.30 -4.16
C SER A 244 10.45 -8.95 -3.67
N TYR A 245 9.68 -9.98 -3.30
CA TYR A 245 8.40 -9.88 -2.61
C TYR A 245 8.53 -10.48 -1.22
N PHE A 246 7.86 -9.88 -0.23
CA PHE A 246 7.84 -10.40 1.12
C PHE A 246 6.46 -11.01 1.43
N VAL A 247 6.50 -12.16 2.08
CA VAL A 247 5.35 -13.02 2.34
C VAL A 247 5.06 -13.03 3.83
N ILE A 248 3.84 -12.72 4.24
CA ILE A 248 3.34 -12.87 5.61
C ILE A 248 2.56 -14.17 5.75
N GLU A 249 2.47 -14.70 6.97
CA GLU A 249 1.60 -15.86 7.26
C GLU A 249 0.13 -15.43 7.47
N SER A 250 -0.07 -14.22 7.98
CA SER A 250 -1.41 -13.67 8.21
C SER A 250 -1.37 -12.16 8.48
N PHE A 251 -2.50 -11.46 8.30
CA PHE A 251 -2.62 -10.06 8.73
C PHE A 251 -2.45 -9.90 10.25
N ARG A 252 -2.79 -10.93 11.03
CA ARG A 252 -2.56 -10.91 12.47
C ARG A 252 -1.07 -10.90 12.81
N GLU A 253 -0.26 -11.68 12.10
CA GLU A 253 1.19 -11.67 12.24
C GLU A 253 1.75 -10.28 11.92
N LEU A 254 1.37 -9.72 10.76
CA LEU A 254 1.79 -8.37 10.35
C LEU A 254 1.44 -7.31 11.40
N PHE A 255 0.23 -7.35 11.95
CA PHE A 255 -0.22 -6.44 12.99
C PHE A 255 0.60 -6.61 14.29
N HIS A 256 0.85 -7.83 14.71
CA HIS A 256 1.67 -8.11 15.91
C HIS A 256 3.12 -7.63 15.76
N MET A 257 3.73 -7.87 14.60
CA MET A 257 5.10 -7.42 14.33
C MET A 257 5.23 -5.89 14.36
N THR A 258 4.17 -5.16 14.06
CA THR A 258 4.18 -3.70 13.97
C THR A 258 3.76 -3.01 15.25
N GLU A 259 2.72 -3.48 15.95
CA GLU A 259 2.18 -2.76 17.10
C GLU A 259 2.81 -3.18 18.44
N GLN A 260 3.06 -4.47 18.65
CA GLN A 260 3.57 -4.93 19.95
C GLN A 260 5.04 -4.61 20.20
N ARG A 261 5.85 -4.55 19.16
CA ARG A 261 7.27 -4.20 19.29
C ARG A 261 7.51 -2.69 19.34
N GLY A 262 6.60 -1.89 18.78
CA GLY A 262 6.91 -0.51 18.44
C GLY A 262 8.04 -0.43 17.41
N PHE A 263 8.15 0.69 16.72
CA PHE A 263 9.22 0.89 15.73
C PHE A 263 10.44 1.63 16.31
N GLU A 264 10.34 2.21 17.49
CA GLU A 264 11.38 3.02 18.08
C GLU A 264 12.74 2.30 18.18
N PRO A 265 12.83 1.06 18.69
CA PRO A 265 14.11 0.35 18.74
C PRO A 265 14.72 0.10 17.36
N ILE A 266 13.85 -0.09 16.34
CA ILE A 266 14.31 -0.24 14.96
C ILE A 266 14.83 1.10 14.45
N TYR A 267 14.09 2.20 14.64
CA TYR A 267 14.52 3.53 14.22
C TYR A 267 15.85 3.95 14.83
N GLU A 268 16.11 3.60 16.08
CA GLU A 268 17.39 3.88 16.75
C GLU A 268 18.54 3.04 16.20
N SER A 269 18.27 1.80 15.76
CA SER A 269 19.27 0.85 15.27
C SER A 269 19.59 0.99 13.78
N ILE A 270 18.68 1.57 12.97
CA ILE A 270 18.87 1.72 11.54
C ILE A 270 19.90 2.82 11.24
N ALA A 271 20.97 2.46 10.52
CA ALA A 271 21.91 3.43 9.96
C ALA A 271 21.23 4.28 8.87
N PRO A 272 21.74 5.49 8.57
CA PRO A 272 21.24 6.27 7.44
C PRO A 272 21.35 5.49 6.11
N GLY A 273 20.27 5.52 5.32
CA GLY A 273 20.19 4.81 4.04
C GLY A 273 19.78 3.35 4.16
N PHE A 274 19.61 2.67 3.02
CA PHE A 274 19.33 1.24 2.98
C PHE A 274 20.60 0.41 3.14
N GLN A 275 20.49 -0.72 3.84
CA GLN A 275 21.60 -1.63 4.12
C GLN A 275 21.60 -2.85 3.20
N TYR A 276 20.44 -3.17 2.62
CA TYR A 276 20.27 -4.34 1.76
C TYR A 276 19.75 -3.90 0.39
N ALA A 277 20.36 -4.46 -0.65
CA ALA A 277 19.87 -4.28 -2.01
C ALA A 277 18.50 -4.95 -2.17
N LYS A 278 17.65 -4.41 -3.06
CA LYS A 278 16.33 -4.97 -3.40
C LYS A 278 16.40 -6.40 -3.95
N THR A 279 17.56 -6.81 -4.50
CA THR A 279 17.82 -8.16 -5.05
C THR A 279 18.36 -9.13 -4.02
N ALA A 280 18.74 -8.67 -2.83
CA ALA A 280 19.43 -9.50 -1.85
C ALA A 280 18.48 -10.54 -1.23
N ALA A 281 18.97 -11.79 -1.16
CA ALA A 281 18.45 -12.82 -0.28
C ALA A 281 19.58 -13.23 0.68
N LEU A 282 19.39 -12.92 1.96
CA LEU A 282 20.39 -13.12 3.01
C LEU A 282 20.39 -14.56 3.50
N ASP A 283 21.48 -15.02 4.09
CA ASP A 283 21.55 -16.36 4.68
C ASP A 283 20.62 -16.52 5.90
N THR A 284 20.20 -15.41 6.50
CA THR A 284 19.25 -15.38 7.62
C THR A 284 17.79 -15.33 7.18
N ASP A 285 17.52 -15.11 5.88
CA ASP A 285 16.16 -15.04 5.36
C ASP A 285 15.54 -16.45 5.26
N HIS A 286 14.27 -16.58 5.65
CA HIS A 286 13.47 -17.73 5.26
C HIS A 286 12.96 -17.52 3.83
N VAL A 287 13.53 -18.20 2.87
CA VAL A 287 13.29 -18.00 1.43
C VAL A 287 12.35 -19.07 0.91
N TYR A 288 11.13 -18.69 0.50
CA TYR A 288 10.19 -19.60 -0.19
C TYR A 288 10.60 -19.86 -1.63
N HIS A 289 11.09 -18.84 -2.31
CA HIS A 289 11.62 -18.94 -3.67
C HIS A 289 12.82 -18.02 -3.84
N ARG A 290 13.97 -18.59 -4.20
CA ARG A 290 15.16 -17.83 -4.58
C ARG A 290 15.10 -17.54 -6.08
N GLY A 291 14.87 -16.27 -6.42
CA GLY A 291 14.77 -15.84 -7.80
C GLY A 291 16.10 -15.82 -8.54
N THR A 292 16.03 -15.92 -9.87
CA THR A 292 17.22 -15.86 -10.73
C THR A 292 17.78 -14.45 -10.88
N GLN A 293 16.99 -13.43 -10.57
CA GLN A 293 17.27 -12.00 -10.76
C GLN A 293 17.56 -11.61 -12.22
N GLU A 294 17.21 -12.45 -13.17
CA GLU A 294 17.50 -12.24 -14.61
C GLU A 294 16.85 -10.95 -15.14
N TYR A 295 15.63 -10.61 -14.69
CA TYR A 295 14.94 -9.40 -15.12
C TYR A 295 15.73 -8.15 -14.73
N GLU A 296 16.17 -8.06 -13.49
CA GLU A 296 17.00 -6.97 -12.98
C GLU A 296 18.37 -6.91 -13.66
N LEU A 297 19.02 -8.06 -13.85
CA LEU A 297 20.32 -8.17 -14.50
C LEU A 297 20.29 -7.74 -15.97
N ARG A 298 19.14 -7.87 -16.64
CA ARG A 298 18.92 -7.38 -18.01
C ARG A 298 18.56 -5.90 -18.06
N GLY A 299 18.45 -5.21 -16.93
CA GLY A 299 18.11 -3.78 -16.84
C GLY A 299 16.63 -3.45 -16.75
N GLY A 300 15.78 -4.41 -16.37
CA GLY A 300 14.36 -4.20 -16.14
C GLY A 300 13.59 -3.65 -17.35
N ARG A 301 12.56 -2.87 -17.12
CA ARG A 301 11.75 -2.21 -18.18
C ARG A 301 12.59 -1.33 -19.13
N GLY A 302 13.67 -0.73 -18.65
CA GLY A 302 14.55 0.12 -19.43
C GLY A 302 15.25 -0.62 -20.59
N SER A 303 15.36 -1.95 -20.51
CA SER A 303 15.98 -2.80 -21.55
C SER A 303 14.99 -3.37 -22.56
N GLY A 304 13.68 -3.13 -22.41
CA GLY A 304 12.64 -3.79 -23.22
C GLY A 304 12.52 -5.30 -22.90
N ALA A 305 13.08 -5.76 -21.76
CA ALA A 305 12.98 -7.14 -21.33
C ALA A 305 11.53 -7.51 -21.03
N THR A 306 11.06 -8.63 -21.60
CA THR A 306 9.76 -9.19 -21.25
C THR A 306 9.88 -9.88 -19.90
N PRO A 307 8.99 -9.61 -18.93
CA PRO A 307 8.95 -10.37 -17.69
C PRO A 307 8.51 -11.80 -18.00
N VAL A 308 9.35 -12.78 -17.71
CA VAL A 308 9.08 -14.22 -17.91
C VAL A 308 9.12 -14.91 -16.56
#